data_07c5a9f5f4b65b8a9a30854c1c9ff0ab
#
_entry.id   07c5a9f5f4b65b8a9a30854c1c9ff0ab
#
_cell.length_a   1.000
_cell.length_b   1.000
_cell.length_c   1.000
_cell.angle_alpha   90.00
_cell.angle_beta   90.00
_cell.angle_gamma   90.00
#
_symmetry.space_group_name_H-M   'P 1'
#
loop_
_entity.id
_entity.type
_entity.pdbx_description
1 polymer ?
#
loop_
_entity_poly.entity_id
_entity_poly.type
_entity_poly.pdbx_seq_one_letter_code
_entity_poly.pdbx_strand_id
1 'polypeptide(L)'
;GLGDVYKRQSDCIKKGAIYNLDKTTQCLSAVICQLEETLHASIKKVYVGIGGQSVRSIRHTETKQLTEETKISQALIDAIMESNREITLMDQEILAVEPQEYKLGNNQLTTEPVGIQTDRIEGNFLNIIARNSLKSNIRQCFRQTGYEVAEYLLSPLATANAVLTGSEKRSGCALVDFGADTTTVSVYKNNLLRHLAVIPLGSSNITKDICSL
;
A
#
# COMPACT_ATOMS: atom_id res chain seq x y z
N GLY A 1 -4.25 -23.44 14.55
CA GLY A 1 -4.19 -24.24 13.33
C GLY A 1 -3.95 -23.32 12.16
N LEU A 2 -2.98 -23.63 11.34
CA LEU A 2 -2.82 -22.99 10.04
C LEU A 2 -4.05 -23.36 9.22
N GLY A 3 -4.92 -22.40 8.97
CA GLY A 3 -6.10 -22.60 8.13
C GLY A 3 -5.71 -23.09 6.74
N ASP A 4 -6.54 -23.93 6.17
CA ASP A 4 -6.36 -24.42 4.80
C ASP A 4 -6.27 -23.24 3.84
N VAL A 5 -5.14 -23.13 3.13
CA VAL A 5 -4.92 -22.10 2.12
C VAL A 5 -5.49 -22.62 0.81
N TYR A 6 -6.67 -22.17 0.44
CA TYR A 6 -7.20 -22.42 -0.89
C TYR A 6 -6.50 -21.53 -1.91
N LYS A 7 -5.73 -22.15 -2.81
CA LYS A 7 -5.14 -21.47 -3.97
C LYS A 7 -5.97 -21.78 -5.21
N ARG A 8 -6.51 -20.73 -5.83
CA ARG A 8 -7.12 -20.81 -7.13
C ARG A 8 -6.39 -19.88 -8.09
N GLN A 9 -5.87 -20.39 -9.17
CA GLN A 9 -5.29 -19.57 -10.23
C GLN A 9 -6.39 -18.95 -11.08
N SER A 10 -6.19 -17.69 -11.48
CA SER A 10 -7.11 -16.96 -12.34
C SER A 10 -6.33 -16.27 -13.45
N ASP A 11 -6.73 -16.51 -14.70
CA ASP A 11 -6.17 -15.83 -15.87
C ASP A 11 -6.70 -14.38 -16.03
N CYS A 12 -7.59 -13.98 -15.17
CA CYS A 12 -8.27 -12.67 -15.23
C CYS A 12 -7.48 -11.56 -14.53
N ILE A 13 -6.50 -11.90 -13.69
CA ILE A 13 -5.63 -10.99 -12.97
C ILE A 13 -4.20 -11.22 -13.44
N LYS A 14 -3.54 -10.17 -13.93
CA LYS A 14 -2.13 -10.22 -14.36
C LYS A 14 -1.38 -9.06 -13.76
N LYS A 15 -0.22 -9.32 -13.19
CA LYS A 15 0.64 -8.31 -12.55
C LYS A 15 -0.13 -7.45 -11.52
N GLY A 16 -1.11 -8.05 -10.82
CA GLY A 16 -1.97 -7.40 -9.84
C GLY A 16 -3.11 -6.55 -10.43
N ALA A 17 -3.29 -6.52 -11.75
CA ALA A 17 -4.37 -5.80 -12.41
C ALA A 17 -5.48 -6.74 -12.89
N ILE A 18 -6.73 -6.34 -12.67
CA ILE A 18 -7.91 -7.06 -13.18
C ILE A 18 -8.11 -6.72 -14.66
N TYR A 19 -8.05 -7.73 -15.52
CA TYR A 19 -8.27 -7.60 -16.96
C TYR A 19 -9.69 -7.94 -17.39
N ASN A 20 -10.36 -8.82 -16.64
CA ASN A 20 -11.73 -9.23 -16.92
C ASN A 20 -12.55 -9.22 -15.64
N LEU A 21 -13.42 -8.24 -15.50
CA LEU A 21 -14.25 -8.03 -14.31
C LEU A 21 -15.21 -9.20 -14.06
N ASP A 22 -15.91 -9.67 -15.10
CA ASP A 22 -16.92 -10.72 -14.95
C ASP A 22 -16.31 -12.06 -14.53
N LYS A 23 -15.21 -12.46 -15.19
CA LYS A 23 -14.49 -13.67 -14.80
C LYS A 23 -13.90 -13.56 -13.40
N THR A 24 -13.35 -12.39 -13.04
CA THR A 24 -12.82 -12.16 -11.69
C THR A 24 -13.92 -12.25 -10.66
N THR A 25 -15.08 -11.65 -10.91
CA THR A 25 -16.26 -11.72 -10.05
C THR A 25 -16.72 -13.18 -9.83
N GLN A 26 -16.82 -13.96 -10.92
CA GLN A 26 -17.17 -15.38 -10.85
C GLN A 26 -16.16 -16.19 -10.03
N CYS A 27 -14.86 -15.96 -10.25
CA CYS A 27 -13.81 -16.62 -9.49
C CYS A 27 -13.86 -16.27 -7.99
N LEU A 28 -14.08 -14.99 -7.65
CA LEU A 28 -14.22 -14.54 -6.26
C LEU A 28 -15.41 -15.19 -5.58
N SER A 29 -16.58 -15.17 -6.22
CA SER A 29 -17.77 -15.82 -5.70
C SER A 29 -17.55 -17.31 -5.45
N ALA A 30 -16.95 -18.02 -6.42
CA ALA A 30 -16.68 -19.45 -6.29
C ALA A 30 -15.71 -19.78 -5.15
N VAL A 31 -14.66 -18.97 -4.97
CA VAL A 31 -13.69 -19.16 -3.86
C VAL A 31 -14.34 -18.89 -2.51
N ILE A 32 -15.14 -17.83 -2.39
CA ILE A 32 -15.79 -17.50 -1.11
C ILE A 32 -16.86 -18.53 -0.76
N CYS A 33 -17.68 -18.97 -1.72
CA CYS A 33 -18.64 -20.06 -1.50
C CYS A 33 -17.95 -21.35 -1.03
N GLN A 34 -16.84 -21.73 -1.65
CA GLN A 34 -16.09 -22.91 -1.24
C GLN A 34 -15.52 -22.77 0.18
N LEU A 35 -15.08 -21.57 0.58
CA LEU A 35 -14.65 -21.29 1.94
C LEU A 35 -15.82 -21.38 2.93
N GLU A 36 -17.00 -20.84 2.59
CA GLU A 36 -18.21 -20.93 3.41
C GLU A 36 -18.63 -22.38 3.64
N GLU A 37 -18.60 -23.21 2.59
CA GLU A 37 -18.87 -24.64 2.69
C GLU A 37 -17.87 -25.35 3.62
N THR A 38 -16.57 -25.06 3.47
CA THR A 38 -15.51 -25.67 4.28
C THR A 38 -15.58 -25.26 5.75
N LEU A 39 -15.87 -23.98 6.00
CA LEU A 39 -15.91 -23.41 7.35
C LEU A 39 -17.29 -23.64 8.02
N HIS A 40 -18.28 -24.12 7.28
CA HIS A 40 -19.68 -24.17 7.73
C HIS A 40 -20.18 -22.84 8.31
N ALA A 41 -19.75 -21.72 7.70
CA ALA A 41 -20.02 -20.36 8.16
C ALA A 41 -20.28 -19.42 7.00
N SER A 42 -21.15 -18.42 7.20
CA SER A 42 -21.41 -17.38 6.20
C SER A 42 -20.42 -16.23 6.34
N ILE A 43 -19.76 -15.87 5.23
CA ILE A 43 -18.81 -14.77 5.13
C ILE A 43 -19.57 -13.54 4.61
N LYS A 44 -19.63 -12.47 5.39
CA LYS A 44 -20.25 -11.20 4.99
C LYS A 44 -19.23 -10.15 4.59
N LYS A 45 -18.08 -10.14 5.27
CA LYS A 45 -17.03 -9.14 5.10
C LYS A 45 -15.69 -9.81 4.81
N VAL A 46 -14.91 -9.17 3.94
CA VAL A 46 -13.58 -9.63 3.56
C VAL A 46 -12.55 -8.49 3.65
N TYR A 47 -11.31 -8.83 3.98
CA TYR A 47 -10.16 -7.95 3.82
C TYR A 47 -9.53 -8.23 2.47
N VAL A 48 -9.19 -7.18 1.73
CA VAL A 48 -8.64 -7.33 0.38
C VAL A 48 -7.21 -6.80 0.34
N GLY A 49 -6.27 -7.71 0.10
CA GLY A 49 -4.88 -7.34 -0.17
C GLY A 49 -4.77 -6.73 -1.57
N ILE A 50 -4.23 -5.51 -1.66
CA ILE A 50 -4.00 -4.83 -2.92
C ILE A 50 -2.51 -4.63 -3.17
N GLY A 51 -2.10 -4.85 -4.42
CA GLY A 51 -0.75 -4.71 -4.89
C GLY A 51 -0.73 -4.71 -6.41
N GLY A 52 0.45 -4.80 -7.00
CA GLY A 52 0.60 -4.93 -8.46
C GLY A 52 1.46 -3.82 -9.06
N GLN A 53 1.68 -3.92 -10.37
CA GLN A 53 2.67 -3.15 -11.12
C GLN A 53 2.48 -1.62 -11.10
N SER A 54 1.28 -1.13 -10.78
CA SER A 54 1.02 0.32 -10.71
C SER A 54 1.34 0.93 -9.35
N VAL A 55 1.58 0.09 -8.32
CA VAL A 55 1.86 0.54 -6.95
C VAL A 55 3.32 1.01 -6.85
N ARG A 56 3.51 2.23 -6.40
CA ARG A 56 4.83 2.81 -6.16
C ARG A 56 4.76 3.93 -5.14
N SER A 57 5.90 4.29 -4.59
CA SER A 57 5.99 5.47 -3.72
C SER A 57 6.46 6.70 -4.47
N ILE A 58 5.92 7.86 -4.08
CA ILE A 58 6.40 9.18 -4.47
C ILE A 58 6.65 10.01 -3.22
N ARG A 59 7.62 10.90 -3.26
CA ARG A 59 7.86 11.86 -2.18
C ARG A 59 7.12 13.14 -2.46
N HIS A 60 6.59 13.73 -1.41
CA HIS A 60 5.98 15.05 -1.44
C HIS A 60 6.32 15.81 -0.17
N THR A 61 6.42 17.14 -0.28
CA THR A 61 6.73 18.01 0.84
C THR A 61 5.71 19.13 0.91
N GLU A 62 5.08 19.28 2.06
CA GLU A 62 4.17 20.38 2.37
C GLU A 62 4.85 21.35 3.32
N THR A 63 4.89 22.63 2.95
CA THR A 63 5.50 23.68 3.77
C THR A 63 4.45 24.62 4.30
N LYS A 64 4.47 24.85 5.60
CA LYS A 64 3.62 25.86 6.25
C LYS A 64 4.49 26.92 6.95
N GLN A 65 4.32 28.16 6.52
CA GLN A 65 4.89 29.31 7.20
C GLN A 65 3.94 29.76 8.30
N LEU A 66 4.44 30.01 9.49
CA LEU A 66 3.69 30.49 10.64
C LEU A 66 4.04 31.98 10.83
N THR A 67 3.07 32.79 11.20
CA THR A 67 3.24 34.25 11.30
C THR A 67 4.11 34.68 12.49
N GLU A 68 4.20 33.82 13.49
CA GLU A 68 5.02 33.96 14.69
C GLU A 68 5.52 32.60 15.12
N GLU A 69 6.54 32.54 15.98
CA GLU A 69 6.94 31.28 16.60
C GLU A 69 5.74 30.68 17.34
N THR A 70 5.17 29.64 16.74
CA THR A 70 3.99 28.95 17.22
C THR A 70 4.33 27.56 17.70
N LYS A 71 3.73 27.16 18.82
CA LYS A 71 3.83 25.78 19.29
C LYS A 71 3.03 24.86 18.37
N ILE A 72 3.70 23.91 17.75
CA ILE A 72 3.08 22.94 16.84
C ILE A 72 2.03 22.13 17.60
N SER A 73 0.80 22.16 17.12
CA SER A 73 -0.31 21.35 17.62
C SER A 73 -0.54 20.12 16.75
N GLN A 74 -1.23 19.13 17.30
CA GLN A 74 -1.67 17.97 16.51
C GLN A 74 -2.55 18.40 15.33
N ALA A 75 -3.45 19.36 15.55
CA ALA A 75 -4.33 19.89 14.51
C ALA A 75 -3.54 20.50 13.32
N LEU A 76 -2.39 21.14 13.58
CA LEU A 76 -1.52 21.63 12.51
C LEU A 76 -0.91 20.49 11.70
N ILE A 77 -0.46 19.43 12.36
CA ILE A 77 0.08 18.23 11.70
C ILE A 77 -0.99 17.54 10.85
N ASP A 78 -2.20 17.40 11.40
CA ASP A 78 -3.34 16.81 10.68
C ASP A 78 -3.70 17.65 9.44
N ALA A 79 -3.68 18.99 9.56
CA ALA A 79 -3.94 19.90 8.44
C ALA A 79 -2.86 19.79 7.33
N ILE A 80 -1.58 19.65 7.71
CA ILE A 80 -0.48 19.43 6.75
C ILE A 80 -0.64 18.08 6.05
N MET A 81 -1.02 17.04 6.78
CA MET A 81 -1.26 15.72 6.22
C MET A 81 -2.46 15.73 5.27
N GLU A 82 -3.53 16.43 5.58
CA GLU A 82 -4.70 16.56 4.72
C GLU A 82 -4.35 17.33 3.43
N SER A 83 -3.61 18.43 3.54
CA SER A 83 -3.09 19.16 2.37
C SER A 83 -2.25 18.25 1.46
N ASN A 84 -1.40 17.38 2.03
CA ASN A 84 -0.67 16.39 1.24
C ASN A 84 -1.59 15.40 0.50
N ARG A 85 -2.79 15.08 1.03
CA ARG A 85 -3.75 14.19 0.37
C ARG A 85 -4.47 14.83 -0.81
N GLU A 86 -4.51 16.17 -0.85
CA GLU A 86 -5.18 16.95 -1.90
C GLU A 86 -4.32 17.13 -3.16
N ILE A 87 -3.09 16.60 -3.19
CA ILE A 87 -2.24 16.68 -4.38
C ILE A 87 -2.93 16.08 -5.59
N THR A 88 -2.91 16.82 -6.69
CA THR A 88 -3.50 16.35 -7.94
C THR A 88 -2.58 15.34 -8.64
N LEU A 89 -3.08 14.13 -8.81
CA LEU A 89 -2.40 13.05 -9.50
C LEU A 89 -3.21 12.65 -10.74
N MET A 90 -2.58 12.72 -11.92
CA MET A 90 -3.26 12.34 -13.17
C MET A 90 -3.46 10.81 -13.21
N ASP A 91 -4.73 10.35 -13.27
CA ASP A 91 -5.13 8.93 -13.32
C ASP A 91 -4.55 8.06 -12.20
N GLN A 92 -4.22 8.66 -11.05
CA GLN A 92 -3.67 7.96 -9.89
C GLN A 92 -4.34 8.43 -8.60
N GLU A 93 -4.38 7.56 -7.61
CA GLU A 93 -4.87 7.87 -6.26
C GLU A 93 -3.81 7.53 -5.21
N ILE A 94 -3.86 8.24 -4.08
CA ILE A 94 -3.07 7.92 -2.91
C ILE A 94 -3.76 6.76 -2.17
N LEU A 95 -3.04 5.65 -2.03
CA LEU A 95 -3.51 4.48 -1.29
C LEU A 95 -3.15 4.57 0.20
N ALA A 96 -1.96 5.09 0.50
CA ALA A 96 -1.49 5.34 1.87
C ALA A 96 -0.50 6.50 1.89
N VAL A 97 -0.41 7.14 3.04
CA VAL A 97 0.55 8.22 3.34
C VAL A 97 1.43 7.75 4.49
N GLU A 98 2.73 7.73 4.26
CA GLU A 98 3.75 7.39 5.26
C GLU A 98 4.50 8.67 5.63
N PRO A 99 4.19 9.29 6.79
CA PRO A 99 4.93 10.45 7.27
C PRO A 99 6.42 10.13 7.43
N GLN A 100 7.24 11.08 7.02
CA GLN A 100 8.69 11.02 7.19
C GLN A 100 9.12 11.98 8.29
N GLU A 101 10.36 12.48 8.25
CA GLU A 101 10.77 13.52 9.17
C GLU A 101 10.16 14.88 8.80
N TYR A 102 9.77 15.65 9.82
CA TYR A 102 9.41 17.05 9.69
C TYR A 102 10.67 17.90 9.84
N LYS A 103 10.81 18.93 9.00
CA LYS A 103 11.91 19.90 9.08
C LYS A 103 11.36 21.21 9.61
N LEU A 104 11.98 21.72 10.65
CA LEU A 104 11.61 22.98 11.34
C LEU A 104 12.39 24.17 10.79
N GLY A 105 11.98 25.41 11.12
CA GLY A 105 12.60 26.63 10.64
C GLY A 105 14.11 26.73 10.92
N ASN A 106 14.59 26.15 12.03
CA ASN A 106 16.00 26.03 12.39
C ASN A 106 16.75 24.89 11.68
N ASN A 107 16.15 24.28 10.65
CA ASN A 107 16.63 23.10 9.92
C ASN A 107 16.72 21.79 10.75
N GLN A 108 16.17 21.76 11.96
CA GLN A 108 16.08 20.56 12.78
C GLN A 108 15.11 19.56 12.14
N LEU A 109 15.52 18.27 12.09
CA LEU A 109 14.66 17.16 11.66
C LEU A 109 14.12 16.44 12.88
N THR A 110 12.82 16.13 12.87
CA THR A 110 12.16 15.38 13.93
C THR A 110 11.02 14.52 13.37
N THR A 111 10.75 13.39 13.99
CA THR A 111 9.54 12.58 13.72
C THR A 111 8.39 12.94 14.64
N GLU A 112 8.66 13.69 15.72
CA GLU A 112 7.70 14.10 16.74
C GLU A 112 7.70 15.63 16.89
N PRO A 113 7.09 16.38 15.95
CA PRO A 113 7.13 17.83 15.95
C PRO A 113 6.18 18.48 16.94
N VAL A 114 5.16 17.78 17.44
CA VAL A 114 4.14 18.34 18.32
C VAL A 114 4.76 18.86 19.61
N GLY A 115 4.40 20.11 19.95
CA GLY A 115 4.90 20.76 21.15
C GLY A 115 6.13 21.63 20.95
N ILE A 116 6.84 21.52 19.82
CA ILE A 116 8.01 22.36 19.48
C ILE A 116 7.52 23.73 18.97
N GLN A 117 8.24 24.79 19.32
CA GLN A 117 8.00 26.14 18.78
C GLN A 117 8.82 26.36 17.52
N THR A 118 8.21 26.90 16.48
CA THR A 118 8.87 27.23 15.22
C THR A 118 8.06 28.26 14.43
N ASP A 119 8.72 28.95 13.53
CA ASP A 119 8.13 29.88 12.56
C ASP A 119 7.79 29.20 11.23
N ARG A 120 8.36 28.00 10.99
CA ARG A 120 8.14 27.23 9.75
C ARG A 120 8.21 25.74 10.02
N ILE A 121 7.34 24.99 9.35
CA ILE A 121 7.37 23.53 9.34
C ILE A 121 7.24 23.01 7.91
N GLU A 122 8.10 22.07 7.55
CA GLU A 122 8.00 21.26 6.31
C GLU A 122 7.66 19.83 6.71
N GLY A 123 6.48 19.36 6.31
CA GLY A 123 6.09 17.95 6.43
C GLY A 123 6.57 17.18 5.19
N ASN A 124 7.43 16.19 5.39
CA ASN A 124 7.85 15.29 4.32
C ASN A 124 7.01 14.02 4.37
N PHE A 125 6.51 13.61 3.21
CA PHE A 125 5.63 12.45 3.07
C PHE A 125 6.13 11.51 1.99
N LEU A 126 5.97 10.22 2.22
CA LEU A 126 6.08 9.18 1.22
C LEU A 126 4.65 8.71 0.90
N ASN A 127 4.11 9.14 -0.23
CA ASN A 127 2.78 8.74 -0.68
C ASN A 127 2.89 7.45 -1.48
N ILE A 128 2.13 6.43 -1.09
CA ILE A 128 1.99 5.20 -1.87
C ILE A 128 0.80 5.40 -2.80
N ILE A 129 1.07 5.36 -4.10
CA ILE A 129 0.11 5.66 -5.14
C ILE A 129 -0.09 4.47 -6.07
N ALA A 130 -1.25 4.42 -6.72
CA ALA A 130 -1.53 3.51 -7.81
C ALA A 130 -2.51 4.12 -8.81
N ARG A 131 -2.72 3.44 -9.95
CA ARG A 131 -3.77 3.85 -10.90
C ARG A 131 -5.15 3.75 -10.26
N ASN A 132 -6.01 4.71 -10.57
CA ASN A 132 -7.41 4.75 -10.11
C ASN A 132 -8.17 3.45 -10.42
N SER A 133 -7.85 2.82 -11.55
CA SER A 133 -8.47 1.56 -11.97
C SER A 133 -8.19 0.38 -11.03
N LEU A 134 -7.10 0.40 -10.25
CA LEU A 134 -6.75 -0.70 -9.36
C LEU A 134 -7.85 -0.94 -8.32
N LYS A 135 -8.16 0.08 -7.54
CA LYS A 135 -9.14 -0.02 -6.45
C LYS A 135 -10.58 -0.01 -6.97
N SER A 136 -10.86 0.76 -8.05
CA SER A 136 -12.19 0.82 -8.63
C SER A 136 -12.63 -0.52 -9.23
N ASN A 137 -11.76 -1.25 -9.93
CA ASN A 137 -12.06 -2.56 -10.49
C ASN A 137 -12.33 -3.59 -9.38
N ILE A 138 -11.50 -3.60 -8.33
CA ILE A 138 -11.73 -4.48 -7.17
C ILE A 138 -13.09 -4.19 -6.54
N ARG A 139 -13.39 -2.92 -6.28
CA ARG A 139 -14.69 -2.49 -5.73
C ARG A 139 -15.86 -2.93 -6.60
N GLN A 140 -15.72 -2.83 -7.92
CA GLN A 140 -16.75 -3.25 -8.86
C GLN A 140 -17.00 -4.75 -8.80
N CYS A 141 -15.94 -5.58 -8.75
CA CYS A 141 -16.07 -7.03 -8.60
C CYS A 141 -16.82 -7.39 -7.31
N PHE A 142 -16.46 -6.79 -6.17
CA PHE A 142 -17.12 -7.08 -4.90
C PHE A 142 -18.58 -6.61 -4.83
N ARG A 143 -18.90 -5.48 -5.46
CA ARG A 143 -20.31 -5.04 -5.58
C ARG A 143 -21.20 -6.06 -6.29
N GLN A 144 -20.66 -6.80 -7.26
CA GLN A 144 -21.41 -7.83 -8.00
C GLN A 144 -21.53 -9.15 -7.23
N THR A 145 -20.63 -9.44 -6.29
CA THR A 145 -20.67 -10.66 -5.48
C THR A 145 -21.59 -10.58 -4.28
N GLY A 146 -21.96 -9.39 -3.85
CA GLY A 146 -22.75 -9.16 -2.62
C GLY A 146 -21.94 -9.24 -1.32
N TYR A 147 -20.61 -9.45 -1.38
CA TYR A 147 -19.71 -9.40 -0.23
C TYR A 147 -19.22 -7.98 0.03
N GLU A 148 -19.14 -7.59 1.31
CA GLU A 148 -18.62 -6.29 1.73
C GLU A 148 -17.11 -6.33 1.90
N VAL A 149 -16.41 -5.35 1.33
CA VAL A 149 -14.99 -5.13 1.62
C VAL A 149 -14.87 -4.33 2.91
N ALA A 150 -14.39 -4.96 3.97
CA ALA A 150 -14.15 -4.31 5.25
C ALA A 150 -13.01 -3.29 5.15
N GLU A 151 -11.91 -3.69 4.52
CA GLU A 151 -10.73 -2.83 4.38
C GLU A 151 -9.85 -3.29 3.21
N TYR A 152 -9.13 -2.33 2.60
CA TYR A 152 -8.08 -2.59 1.62
C TYR A 152 -6.72 -2.52 2.29
N LEU A 153 -5.97 -3.60 2.26
CA LEU A 153 -4.63 -3.69 2.84
C LEU A 153 -3.57 -3.63 1.73
N LEU A 154 -2.59 -2.77 1.85
CA LEU A 154 -1.45 -2.76 0.94
C LEU A 154 -0.58 -3.98 1.20
N SER A 155 -0.56 -4.92 0.23
CA SER A 155 0.18 -6.18 0.36
C SER A 155 1.65 -5.97 0.71
N PRO A 156 2.40 -5.02 0.12
CA PRO A 156 3.79 -4.78 0.50
C PRO A 156 3.98 -4.38 1.97
N LEU A 157 3.07 -3.57 2.52
CA LEU A 157 3.13 -3.17 3.93
C LEU A 157 2.77 -4.32 4.86
N ALA A 158 1.73 -5.09 4.49
CA ALA A 158 1.33 -6.27 5.23
C ALA A 158 2.45 -7.32 5.28
N THR A 159 3.10 -7.61 4.14
CA THR A 159 4.26 -8.50 4.06
C THR A 159 5.40 -8.01 4.94
N ALA A 160 5.75 -6.73 4.87
CA ALA A 160 6.81 -6.15 5.69
C ALA A 160 6.51 -6.22 7.20
N ASN A 161 5.24 -6.09 7.58
CA ASN A 161 4.84 -6.23 8.98
C ASN A 161 4.86 -7.69 9.47
N ALA A 162 4.65 -8.65 8.57
CA ALA A 162 4.68 -10.07 8.90
C ALA A 162 6.11 -10.63 9.02
N VAL A 163 7.06 -10.13 8.23
CA VAL A 163 8.39 -10.76 8.09
C VAL A 163 9.54 -9.96 8.68
N LEU A 164 9.42 -8.62 8.75
CA LEU A 164 10.50 -7.76 9.24
C LEU A 164 10.34 -7.45 10.73
N THR A 165 11.44 -7.54 11.45
CA THR A 165 11.55 -7.10 12.85
C THR A 165 11.73 -5.58 12.94
N GLY A 166 11.40 -5.00 14.10
CA GLY A 166 11.64 -3.57 14.35
C GLY A 166 13.13 -3.20 14.32
N SER A 167 14.03 -4.12 14.68
CA SER A 167 15.49 -3.91 14.61
C SER A 167 15.98 -3.82 13.16
N GLU A 168 15.49 -4.66 12.26
CA GLU A 168 15.82 -4.61 10.83
C GLU A 168 15.32 -3.32 10.20
N LYS A 169 14.05 -2.94 10.44
CA LYS A 169 13.49 -1.67 9.95
C LYS A 169 14.27 -0.45 10.46
N ARG A 170 14.76 -0.51 11.71
CA ARG A 170 15.56 0.58 12.30
C ARG A 170 16.95 0.67 11.71
N SER A 171 17.67 -0.45 11.64
CA SER A 171 19.04 -0.52 11.12
C SER A 171 19.10 -0.20 9.63
N GLY A 172 18.03 -0.51 8.91
CA GLY A 172 17.91 -0.35 7.47
C GLY A 172 17.97 -1.70 6.76
N CYS A 173 16.94 -1.97 5.96
CA CYS A 173 16.82 -3.18 5.17
C CYS A 173 16.06 -2.92 3.87
N ALA A 174 16.26 -3.80 2.90
CA ALA A 174 15.43 -3.90 1.71
C ALA A 174 14.71 -5.26 1.74
N LEU A 175 13.38 -5.22 1.72
CA LEU A 175 12.55 -6.40 1.54
C LEU A 175 12.25 -6.59 0.07
N VAL A 176 12.63 -7.73 -0.47
CA VAL A 176 12.34 -8.13 -1.85
C VAL A 176 11.33 -9.27 -1.80
N ASP A 177 10.11 -8.99 -2.26
CA ASP A 177 9.05 -9.98 -2.43
C ASP A 177 9.02 -10.42 -3.89
N PHE A 178 9.54 -11.62 -4.14
CA PHE A 178 9.70 -12.18 -5.48
C PHE A 178 8.51 -13.07 -5.83
N GLY A 179 7.48 -12.44 -6.45
CA GLY A 179 6.27 -13.12 -6.88
C GLY A 179 6.37 -13.79 -8.25
N ALA A 180 5.24 -14.32 -8.72
CA ALA A 180 5.16 -14.97 -10.05
C ALA A 180 5.30 -13.95 -11.20
N ASP A 181 4.55 -12.85 -11.15
CA ASP A 181 4.46 -11.85 -12.22
C ASP A 181 5.11 -10.52 -11.89
N THR A 182 5.39 -10.27 -10.61
CA THR A 182 5.94 -9.01 -10.11
C THR A 182 6.96 -9.27 -9.01
N THR A 183 7.93 -8.38 -8.92
CA THR A 183 8.86 -8.29 -7.79
C THR A 183 8.64 -6.97 -7.08
N THR A 184 8.33 -7.01 -5.80
CA THR A 184 8.13 -5.81 -4.98
C THR A 184 9.37 -5.54 -4.14
N VAL A 185 9.84 -4.30 -4.12
CA VAL A 185 10.97 -3.85 -3.30
C VAL A 185 10.49 -2.76 -2.34
N SER A 186 10.66 -3.01 -1.04
CA SER A 186 10.35 -2.07 0.03
C SER A 186 11.62 -1.78 0.83
N VAL A 187 12.01 -0.52 0.94
CA VAL A 187 13.23 -0.11 1.66
C VAL A 187 12.86 0.60 2.95
N TYR A 188 13.40 0.13 4.06
CA TYR A 188 13.19 0.70 5.39
C TYR A 188 14.48 1.26 5.97
N LYS A 189 14.37 2.34 6.73
CA LYS A 189 15.45 2.94 7.53
C LYS A 189 14.84 3.78 8.65
N ASN A 190 15.40 3.68 9.87
CA ASN A 190 14.90 4.38 11.04
C ASN A 190 13.42 4.09 11.35
N ASN A 191 12.96 2.86 11.14
CA ASN A 191 11.57 2.39 11.22
C ASN A 191 10.61 3.03 10.20
N LEU A 192 11.08 3.82 9.25
CA LEU A 192 10.27 4.46 8.22
C LEU A 192 10.43 3.74 6.88
N LEU A 193 9.34 3.58 6.15
CA LEU A 193 9.40 3.18 4.75
C LEU A 193 9.99 4.33 3.94
N ARG A 194 11.07 4.09 3.23
CA ARG A 194 11.81 5.10 2.45
C ARG A 194 11.56 5.00 0.96
N HIS A 195 11.20 3.84 0.50
CA HIS A 195 10.91 3.59 -0.93
C HIS A 195 10.06 2.34 -1.09
N LEU A 196 9.15 2.37 -2.06
CA LEU A 196 8.37 1.24 -2.51
C LEU A 196 8.28 1.26 -4.03
N ALA A 197 8.64 0.16 -4.67
CA ALA A 197 8.51 -0.01 -6.11
C ALA A 197 8.08 -1.43 -6.44
N VAL A 198 7.35 -1.58 -7.54
CA VAL A 198 6.97 -2.89 -8.09
C VAL A 198 7.53 -3.02 -9.50
N ILE A 199 8.34 -4.03 -9.71
CA ILE A 199 8.93 -4.38 -11.00
C ILE A 199 8.00 -5.41 -11.66
N PRO A 200 7.54 -5.20 -12.91
CA PRO A 200 6.59 -6.08 -13.57
C PRO A 200 7.25 -7.33 -14.17
N LEU A 201 8.17 -7.95 -13.42
CA LEU A 201 8.88 -9.18 -13.72
C LEU A 201 8.89 -10.05 -12.47
N GLY A 202 8.74 -11.37 -12.65
CA GLY A 202 8.74 -12.34 -11.58
C GLY A 202 9.18 -13.73 -12.04
N SER A 203 8.98 -14.74 -11.22
CA SER A 203 9.43 -16.12 -11.48
C SER A 203 8.82 -16.73 -12.75
N SER A 204 7.62 -16.30 -13.15
CA SER A 204 7.00 -16.75 -14.41
C SER A 204 7.81 -16.37 -15.65
N ASN A 205 8.58 -15.30 -15.60
CA ASN A 205 9.48 -14.91 -16.69
C ASN A 205 10.62 -15.94 -16.84
N ILE A 206 11.25 -16.31 -15.70
CA ILE A 206 12.31 -17.33 -15.67
C ILE A 206 11.78 -18.67 -16.22
N THR A 207 10.60 -19.08 -15.75
CA THR A 207 9.96 -20.33 -16.23
C THR A 207 9.75 -20.30 -17.74
N LYS A 208 9.27 -19.19 -18.30
CA LYS A 208 9.07 -19.03 -19.74
C LYS A 208 10.37 -19.09 -20.52
N ASP A 209 11.42 -18.46 -20.00
CA ASP A 209 12.74 -18.48 -20.65
C ASP A 209 13.30 -19.91 -20.70
N ILE A 210 13.17 -20.68 -19.60
CA ILE A 210 13.59 -22.09 -19.56
C ILE A 210 12.76 -22.93 -20.54
N CYS A 211 11.45 -22.72 -20.65
CA CYS A 211 10.59 -23.47 -21.56
C CYS A 211 10.81 -23.12 -23.04
N SER A 212 11.49 -22.02 -23.34
CA SER A 212 11.80 -21.58 -24.70
C SER A 212 13.14 -22.07 -25.22
N LEU A 213 13.95 -22.71 -24.36
CA LEU A 213 15.21 -23.38 -24.70
C LEU A 213 14.97 -24.79 -25.24
#